data_b1caa410648f22a34b05001e02997e7f
#
_entry.id   b1caa410648f22a34b05001e02997e7f
#
_cell.length_a   1.000
_cell.length_b   1.000
_cell.length_c   1.000
_cell.angle_alpha   90.00
_cell.angle_beta   90.00
_cell.angle_gamma   90.00
#
_symmetry.space_group_name_H-M   'P 1'
#
loop_
_entity.id
_entity.type
_entity.pdbx_description
1 polymer ?
#
loop_
_entity_poly.entity_id
_entity_poly.type
_entity_poly.pdbx_seq_one_letter_code
_entity_poly.pdbx_strand_id
1 'polypeptide(L)'
;RRVLFRSTPLGDPIEVEGLKLAGVGADGTQLQCADRVHLGALKSAIGHLESASGIAGLIKVLLAMRHRWLPGNLHYETPNPHLGLAGTALRPLGRGRAWEPVDAAGTPVPLRAGLSSFGFGGVNAHVVLDEPPAPAGRRPASGAGPFVAMLSAPDAGRLQDYARRMAKTLSARSDSLDAADVAWTLRDGRPALEHRVAVVAETVPKMARGLRDFVDGLERSNVFSGRAAWEDDAAADGDGGPDRSPRETGTGTAERQAREWVRGGSPPDLP
;
A
#
# COMPACT_ATOMS: atom_id res chain seq x y z
N ARG A 1 -15.26 10.18 10.45
CA ARG A 1 -16.17 10.28 9.31
C ARG A 1 -15.92 11.59 8.55
N ARG A 2 -15.64 11.54 7.24
CA ARG A 2 -15.20 12.75 6.49
C ARG A 2 -15.42 12.70 5.01
N VAL A 3 -15.66 13.86 4.43
CA VAL A 3 -15.88 14.08 3.00
C VAL A 3 -15.14 15.32 2.53
N LEU A 4 -14.57 15.28 1.33
CA LEU A 4 -13.83 16.38 0.72
C LEU A 4 -14.60 17.03 -0.42
N PHE A 5 -14.63 18.36 -0.45
CA PHE A 5 -15.51 19.17 -1.28
C PHE A 5 -14.86 19.94 -2.42
N ARG A 6 -15.71 20.28 -3.38
CA ARG A 6 -15.48 21.34 -4.38
C ARG A 6 -16.02 22.67 -3.88
N SER A 7 -15.44 23.78 -4.31
CA SER A 7 -15.95 25.11 -4.03
C SER A 7 -16.49 25.77 -5.30
N THR A 8 -17.77 25.55 -5.61
CA THR A 8 -18.52 26.38 -6.56
C THR A 8 -19.86 26.75 -5.94
N PRO A 9 -20.44 27.96 -6.26
CA PRO A 9 -21.69 28.40 -5.66
C PRO A 9 -22.87 27.46 -5.87
N LEU A 10 -22.86 26.67 -6.95
CA LEU A 10 -23.93 25.72 -7.30
C LEU A 10 -23.56 24.26 -7.00
N GLY A 11 -22.27 23.86 -7.14
CA GLY A 11 -21.83 22.48 -6.95
C GLY A 11 -21.85 22.06 -5.49
N ASP A 12 -21.36 22.90 -4.60
CA ASP A 12 -21.31 22.59 -3.16
C ASP A 12 -22.70 22.29 -2.55
N PRO A 13 -23.80 23.05 -2.83
CA PRO A 13 -25.11 22.68 -2.33
C PRO A 13 -25.60 21.31 -2.82
N ILE A 14 -25.37 20.97 -4.08
CA ILE A 14 -25.78 19.67 -4.65
C ILE A 14 -25.03 18.52 -3.98
N GLU A 15 -23.73 18.69 -3.81
CA GLU A 15 -22.88 17.69 -3.13
C GLU A 15 -23.28 17.51 -1.66
N VAL A 16 -23.58 18.60 -0.95
CA VAL A 16 -24.06 18.58 0.44
C VAL A 16 -25.41 17.90 0.55
N GLU A 17 -26.32 18.16 -0.39
CA GLU A 17 -27.64 17.52 -0.39
C GLU A 17 -27.51 16.01 -0.61
N GLY A 18 -26.67 15.57 -1.55
CA GLY A 18 -26.34 14.15 -1.73
C GLY A 18 -25.80 13.50 -0.46
N LEU A 19 -24.94 14.20 0.29
CA LEU A 19 -24.43 13.69 1.56
C LEU A 19 -25.48 13.64 2.67
N LYS A 20 -26.40 14.59 2.72
CA LYS A 20 -27.55 14.54 3.65
C LYS A 20 -28.41 13.33 3.36
N LEU A 21 -28.72 13.07 2.09
CA LEU A 21 -29.50 11.91 1.67
C LEU A 21 -28.78 10.60 1.98
N ALA A 22 -27.47 10.52 1.72
CA ALA A 22 -26.66 9.35 2.05
C ALA A 22 -26.47 9.14 3.57
N GLY A 23 -26.65 10.16 4.36
CA GLY A 23 -26.60 10.11 5.83
C GLY A 23 -27.90 9.67 6.49
N VAL A 24 -28.92 9.33 5.72
CA VAL A 24 -30.17 8.76 6.22
C VAL A 24 -30.01 7.24 6.28
N GLY A 25 -30.14 6.64 7.46
CA GLY A 25 -30.16 5.19 7.61
C GLY A 25 -31.33 4.54 6.88
N ALA A 26 -31.25 3.23 6.63
CA ALA A 26 -32.32 2.46 5.96
C ALA A 26 -33.67 2.53 6.74
N ASP A 27 -33.64 2.89 8.01
CA ASP A 27 -34.76 3.09 8.90
C ASP A 27 -35.31 4.54 8.91
N GLY A 28 -34.74 5.41 8.06
CA GLY A 28 -35.09 6.84 8.02
C GLY A 28 -34.44 7.70 9.11
N THR A 29 -33.58 7.12 9.97
CA THR A 29 -32.87 7.90 10.96
C THR A 29 -31.75 8.70 10.31
N GLN A 30 -31.75 10.01 10.54
CA GLN A 30 -30.62 10.86 10.12
C GLN A 30 -29.43 10.67 11.05
N LEU A 31 -28.22 10.75 10.49
CA LEU A 31 -27.01 10.87 11.29
C LEU A 31 -27.18 11.98 12.33
N GLN A 32 -27.18 11.63 13.60
CA GLN A 32 -27.43 12.53 14.71
C GLN A 32 -26.39 13.66 14.73
N CYS A 33 -26.77 14.84 15.18
CA CYS A 33 -25.88 16.01 15.26
C CYS A 33 -24.66 15.81 16.18
N ALA A 34 -24.66 14.76 17.02
CA ALA A 34 -23.51 14.31 17.81
C ALA A 34 -22.39 13.73 16.95
N ASP A 35 -22.73 13.11 15.82
CA ASP A 35 -21.77 12.51 14.87
C ASP A 35 -21.25 13.58 13.90
N ARG A 36 -20.20 14.29 14.29
CA ARG A 36 -19.65 15.37 13.45
C ARG A 36 -18.88 14.80 12.25
N VAL A 37 -19.43 14.99 11.06
CA VAL A 37 -18.76 14.73 9.79
C VAL A 37 -18.09 16.00 9.29
N HIS A 38 -16.78 16.07 9.34
CA HIS A 38 -16.06 17.25 8.91
C HIS A 38 -15.87 17.26 7.38
N LEU A 39 -16.17 18.39 6.75
CA LEU A 39 -16.03 18.60 5.33
C LEU A 39 -14.74 19.35 5.02
N GLY A 40 -13.93 18.79 4.13
CA GLY A 40 -12.69 19.40 3.66
C GLY A 40 -12.64 19.46 2.14
N ALA A 41 -11.94 20.45 1.59
CA ALA A 41 -11.65 20.60 0.17
C ALA A 41 -10.14 20.68 -0.08
N LEU A 42 -9.69 20.17 -1.24
CA LEU A 42 -8.32 20.30 -1.68
C LEU A 42 -8.14 21.48 -2.63
N LYS A 43 -9.17 21.79 -3.41
CA LYS A 43 -9.13 22.81 -4.45
C LYS A 43 -8.81 24.21 -3.95
N SER A 44 -9.21 24.53 -2.72
CA SER A 44 -8.83 25.79 -2.09
C SER A 44 -7.34 25.94 -1.84
N ALA A 45 -6.60 24.82 -1.77
CA ALA A 45 -5.15 24.81 -1.50
C ALA A 45 -4.29 24.76 -2.77
N ILE A 46 -4.68 23.97 -3.77
CA ILE A 46 -3.85 23.69 -4.96
C ILE A 46 -4.61 23.87 -6.29
N GLY A 47 -5.81 24.45 -6.28
CA GLY A 47 -6.63 24.61 -7.48
C GLY A 47 -7.30 23.32 -7.95
N HIS A 48 -7.96 23.40 -9.09
CA HIS A 48 -8.65 22.26 -9.70
C HIS A 48 -7.71 21.48 -10.60
N LEU A 49 -7.34 20.26 -10.20
CA LEU A 49 -6.44 19.39 -10.92
C LEU A 49 -7.14 18.51 -11.97
N GLU A 50 -8.41 18.83 -12.32
CA GLU A 50 -9.19 18.09 -13.33
C GLU A 50 -9.12 16.57 -13.16
N SER A 51 -8.55 15.83 -14.12
CA SER A 51 -8.42 14.37 -14.07
C SER A 51 -7.62 13.86 -12.86
N ALA A 52 -6.70 14.66 -12.32
CA ALA A 52 -5.90 14.30 -11.15
C ALA A 52 -6.57 14.67 -9.81
N SER A 53 -7.77 15.29 -9.81
CA SER A 53 -8.43 15.76 -8.58
C SER A 53 -8.74 14.63 -7.59
N GLY A 54 -9.18 13.48 -8.08
CA GLY A 54 -9.50 12.31 -7.25
C GLY A 54 -8.28 11.77 -6.54
N ILE A 55 -7.18 11.51 -7.27
CA ILE A 55 -5.95 10.97 -6.67
C ILE A 55 -5.29 11.97 -5.71
N ALA A 56 -5.31 13.25 -6.02
CA ALA A 56 -4.79 14.27 -5.13
C ALA A 56 -5.61 14.38 -3.83
N GLY A 57 -6.93 14.24 -3.91
CA GLY A 57 -7.81 14.13 -2.77
C GLY A 57 -7.51 12.90 -1.91
N LEU A 58 -7.26 11.74 -2.54
CA LEU A 58 -6.86 10.51 -1.86
C LEU A 58 -5.55 10.70 -1.09
N ILE A 59 -4.53 11.27 -1.72
CA ILE A 59 -3.24 11.56 -1.07
C ILE A 59 -3.44 12.47 0.15
N LYS A 60 -4.27 13.53 0.03
CA LYS A 60 -4.59 14.41 1.15
C LYS A 60 -5.22 13.65 2.31
N VAL A 61 -6.19 12.76 2.04
CA VAL A 61 -6.84 11.95 3.08
C VAL A 61 -5.84 11.01 3.76
N LEU A 62 -5.00 10.31 2.99
CA LEU A 62 -3.98 9.41 3.53
C LEU A 62 -2.96 10.15 4.41
N LEU A 63 -2.52 11.33 3.98
CA LEU A 63 -1.63 12.17 4.78
C LEU A 63 -2.33 12.68 6.06
N ALA A 64 -3.59 13.10 5.97
CA ALA A 64 -4.37 13.51 7.13
C ALA A 64 -4.55 12.36 8.15
N MET A 65 -4.80 11.13 7.69
CA MET A 65 -4.84 9.92 8.53
C MET A 65 -3.47 9.66 9.17
N ARG A 66 -2.41 9.65 8.37
CA ARG A 66 -1.03 9.40 8.85
C ARG A 66 -0.59 10.38 9.93
N HIS A 67 -0.92 11.66 9.77
CA HIS A 67 -0.56 12.72 10.71
C HIS A 67 -1.60 12.94 11.82
N ARG A 68 -2.69 12.19 11.83
CA ARG A 68 -3.83 12.37 12.75
C ARG A 68 -4.27 13.84 12.83
N TRP A 69 -4.30 14.51 11.69
CA TRP A 69 -4.59 15.92 11.58
C TRP A 69 -5.54 16.21 10.43
N LEU A 70 -6.56 17.01 10.71
CA LEU A 70 -7.50 17.52 9.74
C LEU A 70 -7.11 18.93 9.36
N PRO A 71 -6.56 19.14 8.15
CA PRO A 71 -6.30 20.49 7.68
C PRO A 71 -7.60 21.24 7.44
N GLY A 72 -7.63 22.53 7.83
CA GLY A 72 -8.75 23.41 7.52
C GLY A 72 -8.83 23.73 6.03
N ASN A 73 -9.99 24.21 5.61
CA ASN A 73 -10.19 24.75 4.26
C ASN A 73 -9.60 26.14 4.19
N LEU A 74 -8.71 26.39 3.22
CA LEU A 74 -8.15 27.72 2.98
C LEU A 74 -9.25 28.67 2.47
N HIS A 75 -9.15 29.93 2.86
CA HIS A 75 -10.10 30.98 2.46
C HIS A 75 -11.57 30.70 2.87
N TYR A 76 -11.75 29.88 3.91
CA TYR A 76 -13.07 29.62 4.46
C TYR A 76 -13.33 30.49 5.69
N GLU A 77 -14.13 31.52 5.53
CA GLU A 77 -14.53 32.44 6.60
C GLU A 77 -15.99 32.22 7.03
N THR A 78 -16.88 32.14 6.05
CA THR A 78 -18.32 31.93 6.25
C THR A 78 -18.84 30.81 5.35
N PRO A 79 -19.76 29.97 5.87
CA PRO A 79 -20.39 28.96 5.03
C PRO A 79 -21.28 29.60 3.99
N ASN A 80 -21.34 29.04 2.79
CA ASN A 80 -22.32 29.36 1.79
C ASN A 80 -23.72 29.14 2.38
N PRO A 81 -24.61 30.16 2.42
CA PRO A 81 -25.95 30.05 3.04
C PRO A 81 -26.83 28.97 2.37
N HIS A 82 -26.56 28.65 1.10
CA HIS A 82 -27.31 27.63 0.36
C HIS A 82 -26.96 26.19 0.75
N LEU A 83 -25.94 25.95 1.60
CA LEU A 83 -25.57 24.58 2.04
C LEU A 83 -26.61 23.95 2.98
N GLY A 84 -27.44 24.77 3.66
CA GLY A 84 -28.47 24.26 4.56
C GLY A 84 -27.92 23.30 5.63
N LEU A 85 -26.83 23.68 6.29
CA LEU A 85 -26.11 22.82 7.26
C LEU A 85 -26.74 22.77 8.64
N ALA A 86 -27.72 23.65 8.91
CA ALA A 86 -28.43 23.70 10.20
C ALA A 86 -29.11 22.34 10.47
N GLY A 87 -28.95 21.81 11.68
CA GLY A 87 -29.55 20.53 12.08
C GLY A 87 -28.85 19.29 11.53
N THR A 88 -27.85 19.42 10.64
CA THR A 88 -27.11 18.28 10.09
C THR A 88 -25.85 17.95 10.90
N ALA A 89 -25.31 16.74 10.70
CA ALA A 89 -24.00 16.36 11.25
C ALA A 89 -22.81 16.98 10.48
N LEU A 90 -23.05 17.59 9.32
CA LEU A 90 -22.01 18.08 8.41
C LEU A 90 -21.38 19.39 8.92
N ARG A 91 -20.06 19.44 8.97
CA ARG A 91 -19.31 20.61 9.49
C ARG A 91 -18.14 20.94 8.57
N PRO A 92 -18.20 21.97 7.75
CA PRO A 92 -17.05 22.50 7.05
C PRO A 92 -15.97 22.92 8.05
N LEU A 93 -14.71 22.60 7.76
CA LEU A 93 -13.60 22.82 8.66
C LEU A 93 -12.83 24.09 8.27
N GLY A 94 -13.02 25.19 9.02
CA GLY A 94 -12.31 26.45 8.77
C GLY A 94 -10.88 26.45 9.29
N ARG A 95 -10.61 25.78 10.41
CA ARG A 95 -9.27 25.68 11.02
C ARG A 95 -8.88 24.22 11.19
N GLY A 96 -7.58 23.93 11.05
CA GLY A 96 -7.05 22.59 11.28
C GLY A 96 -7.22 22.14 12.74
N ARG A 97 -7.38 20.83 12.94
CA ARG A 97 -7.52 20.23 14.26
C ARG A 97 -7.01 18.78 14.28
N ALA A 98 -6.72 18.28 15.49
CA ALA A 98 -6.44 16.86 15.69
C ALA A 98 -7.60 15.99 15.20
N TRP A 99 -7.24 14.84 14.67
CA TRP A 99 -8.18 13.82 14.21
C TRP A 99 -8.16 12.61 15.15
N GLU A 100 -8.92 12.70 16.20
CA GLU A 100 -9.01 11.71 17.27
C GLU A 100 -10.49 11.38 17.49
N PRO A 101 -11.09 10.53 16.62
CA PRO A 101 -12.49 10.18 16.76
C PRO A 101 -12.69 9.24 17.95
N VAL A 102 -13.78 9.48 18.68
CA VAL A 102 -14.25 8.64 19.77
C VAL A 102 -15.71 8.28 19.53
N ASP A 103 -16.15 7.15 20.08
CA ASP A 103 -17.57 6.77 20.13
C ASP A 103 -18.34 7.56 21.21
N ALA A 104 -19.61 7.21 21.42
CA ALA A 104 -20.45 7.85 22.41
C ALA A 104 -19.97 7.63 23.88
N ALA A 105 -19.19 6.57 24.11
CA ALA A 105 -18.60 6.26 25.42
C ALA A 105 -17.22 6.93 25.62
N GLY A 106 -16.72 7.66 24.62
CA GLY A 106 -15.38 8.26 24.66
C GLY A 106 -14.25 7.32 24.26
N THR A 107 -14.55 6.12 23.76
CA THR A 107 -13.55 5.15 23.33
C THR A 107 -13.00 5.52 21.95
N PRO A 108 -11.66 5.48 21.71
CA PRO A 108 -11.08 5.74 20.41
C PRO A 108 -11.63 4.75 19.35
N VAL A 109 -12.01 5.29 18.19
CA VAL A 109 -12.47 4.49 17.04
C VAL A 109 -11.56 4.74 15.83
N PRO A 110 -11.48 3.80 14.88
CA PRO A 110 -10.66 3.97 13.68
C PRO A 110 -11.00 5.24 12.89
N LEU A 111 -9.99 5.85 12.28
CA LEU A 111 -10.18 6.96 11.36
C LEU A 111 -10.94 6.48 10.13
N ARG A 112 -11.98 7.23 9.72
CA ARG A 112 -12.76 6.96 8.51
C ARG A 112 -12.93 8.21 7.68
N ALA A 113 -12.83 8.08 6.37
CA ALA A 113 -13.07 9.16 5.44
C ALA A 113 -13.81 8.68 4.19
N GLY A 114 -14.73 9.51 3.69
CA GLY A 114 -15.28 9.39 2.35
C GLY A 114 -14.60 10.41 1.43
N LEU A 115 -14.29 10.00 0.21
CA LEU A 115 -13.76 10.84 -0.86
C LEU A 115 -14.68 10.75 -2.07
N SER A 116 -15.24 11.87 -2.49
CA SER A 116 -16.06 11.97 -3.71
C SER A 116 -15.31 12.69 -4.81
N SER A 117 -15.47 12.21 -6.03
CA SER A 117 -15.01 12.87 -7.25
C SER A 117 -16.12 12.80 -8.29
N PHE A 118 -16.51 13.95 -8.82
CA PHE A 118 -17.59 14.08 -9.78
C PHE A 118 -17.05 14.55 -11.13
N GLY A 119 -17.23 13.74 -12.16
CA GLY A 119 -16.84 14.06 -13.53
C GLY A 119 -17.84 14.95 -14.22
N PHE A 120 -17.38 15.87 -15.07
CA PHE A 120 -18.23 16.77 -15.85
C PHE A 120 -19.21 16.03 -16.78
N GLY A 121 -18.82 14.83 -17.26
CA GLY A 121 -19.65 13.95 -18.06
C GLY A 121 -20.65 13.08 -17.28
N GLY A 122 -20.84 13.33 -15.96
CA GLY A 122 -21.80 12.58 -15.13
C GLY A 122 -21.23 11.29 -14.52
N VAL A 123 -19.98 10.95 -14.75
CA VAL A 123 -19.33 9.83 -14.07
C VAL A 123 -18.91 10.25 -12.67
N ASN A 124 -19.43 9.55 -11.67
CA ASN A 124 -19.17 9.84 -10.26
C ASN A 124 -18.41 8.67 -9.62
N ALA A 125 -17.46 8.98 -8.76
CA ALA A 125 -16.74 8.01 -7.96
C ALA A 125 -16.79 8.41 -6.47
N HIS A 126 -16.99 7.41 -5.61
CA HIS A 126 -16.90 7.58 -4.16
C HIS A 126 -16.07 6.44 -3.56
N VAL A 127 -15.12 6.79 -2.70
CA VAL A 127 -14.24 5.84 -2.02
C VAL A 127 -14.38 6.05 -0.51
N VAL A 128 -14.54 4.96 0.21
CA VAL A 128 -14.50 4.95 1.68
C VAL A 128 -13.14 4.39 2.12
N LEU A 129 -12.50 5.12 3.03
CA LEU A 129 -11.19 4.75 3.58
C LEU A 129 -11.34 4.54 5.08
N ASP A 130 -10.85 3.42 5.56
CA ASP A 130 -10.72 3.10 6.98
C ASP A 130 -9.24 3.05 7.38
N GLU A 131 -8.95 3.46 8.60
CA GLU A 131 -7.64 3.22 9.21
C GLU A 131 -7.45 1.70 9.35
N PRO A 132 -6.31 1.15 8.88
CA PRO A 132 -6.07 -0.27 9.07
C PRO A 132 -6.02 -0.61 10.55
N PRO A 133 -6.40 -1.83 10.95
CA PRO A 133 -6.21 -2.29 12.31
C PRO A 133 -4.73 -2.15 12.69
N ALA A 134 -4.47 -1.85 13.97
CA ALA A 134 -3.10 -1.84 14.46
C ALA A 134 -2.42 -3.16 14.05
N PRO A 135 -1.18 -3.11 13.52
CA PRO A 135 -0.47 -4.34 13.20
C PRO A 135 -0.55 -5.27 14.41
N ALA A 136 -1.08 -6.47 14.23
CA ALA A 136 -0.93 -7.51 15.23
C ALA A 136 0.55 -7.56 15.57
N GLY A 137 0.88 -7.49 16.87
CA GLY A 137 2.25 -7.35 17.35
C GLY A 137 3.19 -8.23 16.55
N ARG A 138 4.37 -7.72 16.21
CA ARG A 138 5.36 -8.39 15.36
C ARG A 138 5.40 -9.87 15.73
N ARG A 139 4.98 -10.75 14.82
CA ARG A 139 5.24 -12.19 15.02
C ARG A 139 6.73 -12.32 15.25
N PRO A 140 7.19 -12.93 16.34
CA PRO A 140 8.60 -13.26 16.44
C PRO A 140 8.95 -14.01 15.17
N ALA A 141 10.04 -13.62 14.53
CA ALA A 141 10.53 -14.33 13.34
C ALA A 141 10.66 -15.81 13.74
N SER A 142 9.69 -16.62 13.31
CA SER A 142 9.69 -18.04 13.59
C SER A 142 10.55 -18.70 12.53
N GLY A 143 11.84 -18.88 12.86
CA GLY A 143 12.77 -19.65 12.05
C GLY A 143 14.19 -19.11 12.16
N ALA A 144 15.12 -19.97 12.55
CA ALA A 144 16.52 -19.73 12.26
C ALA A 144 16.71 -19.95 10.75
N GLY A 145 17.01 -18.86 9.98
CA GLY A 145 17.26 -18.93 8.53
C GLY A 145 18.10 -20.14 8.09
N PRO A 146 18.42 -20.27 6.83
CA PRO A 146 18.54 -19.17 5.85
C PRO A 146 17.21 -18.76 5.19
N PHE A 147 17.10 -17.47 4.89
CA PHE A 147 15.97 -16.86 4.20
C PHE A 147 16.31 -16.58 2.75
N VAL A 148 15.29 -16.51 1.89
CA VAL A 148 15.46 -16.22 0.46
C VAL A 148 14.93 -14.82 0.13
N ALA A 149 15.83 -13.90 -0.22
CA ALA A 149 15.47 -12.59 -0.75
C ALA A 149 15.28 -12.69 -2.27
N MET A 150 14.07 -12.49 -2.75
CA MET A 150 13.66 -12.65 -4.14
C MET A 150 13.35 -11.31 -4.80
N LEU A 151 13.97 -11.03 -5.95
CA LEU A 151 13.65 -9.86 -6.78
C LEU A 151 13.38 -10.31 -8.20
N SER A 152 12.41 -9.66 -8.85
CA SER A 152 12.13 -9.88 -10.26
C SER A 152 11.82 -8.57 -11.00
N ALA A 153 12.04 -8.57 -12.30
CA ALA A 153 11.78 -7.44 -13.17
C ALA A 153 11.43 -7.92 -14.59
N PRO A 154 10.81 -7.07 -15.42
CA PRO A 154 10.47 -7.45 -16.80
C PRO A 154 11.70 -7.60 -17.71
N ASP A 155 12.84 -7.00 -17.37
CA ASP A 155 14.08 -7.12 -18.12
C ASP A 155 15.31 -7.12 -17.19
N ALA A 156 16.46 -7.54 -17.72
CA ALA A 156 17.70 -7.68 -16.97
C ALA A 156 18.23 -6.33 -16.42
N GLY A 157 18.11 -5.24 -17.19
CA GLY A 157 18.57 -3.92 -16.79
C GLY A 157 17.80 -3.40 -15.58
N ARG A 158 16.47 -3.52 -15.61
CA ARG A 158 15.61 -3.15 -14.49
C ARG A 158 15.83 -4.03 -13.26
N LEU A 159 16.14 -5.32 -13.47
CA LEU A 159 16.49 -6.20 -12.36
C LEU A 159 17.77 -5.74 -11.65
N GLN A 160 18.81 -5.39 -12.43
CA GLN A 160 20.05 -4.85 -11.87
C GLN A 160 19.83 -3.55 -11.10
N ASP A 161 19.02 -2.62 -11.66
CA ASP A 161 18.71 -1.37 -10.98
C ASP A 161 17.89 -1.59 -9.72
N TYR A 162 16.97 -2.55 -9.73
CA TYR A 162 16.20 -2.92 -8.55
C TYR A 162 17.10 -3.54 -7.48
N ALA A 163 17.97 -4.48 -7.85
CA ALA A 163 18.92 -5.12 -6.94
C ALA A 163 19.86 -4.07 -6.31
N ARG A 164 20.39 -3.12 -7.11
CA ARG A 164 21.25 -2.03 -6.62
C ARG A 164 20.54 -1.17 -5.57
N ARG A 165 19.30 -0.73 -5.86
CA ARG A 165 18.51 0.08 -4.92
C ARG A 165 18.14 -0.69 -3.66
N MET A 166 17.78 -1.96 -3.81
CA MET A 166 17.44 -2.83 -2.67
C MET A 166 18.68 -3.07 -1.80
N ALA A 167 19.83 -3.40 -2.37
CA ALA A 167 21.09 -3.57 -1.63
C ALA A 167 21.45 -2.31 -0.82
N LYS A 168 21.30 -1.12 -1.41
CA LYS A 168 21.51 0.16 -0.72
C LYS A 168 20.54 0.35 0.46
N THR A 169 19.26 0.06 0.26
CA THR A 169 18.23 0.20 1.29
C THR A 169 18.44 -0.76 2.44
N LEU A 170 18.72 -2.03 2.15
CA LEU A 170 18.99 -3.06 3.16
C LEU A 170 20.27 -2.73 3.96
N SER A 171 21.33 -2.23 3.30
CA SER A 171 22.53 -1.80 3.99
C SER A 171 22.32 -0.61 4.92
N ALA A 172 21.53 0.38 4.48
CA ALA A 172 21.27 1.57 5.27
C ALA A 172 20.32 1.33 6.46
N ARG A 173 19.55 0.24 6.43
CA ARG A 173 18.53 -0.06 7.44
C ARG A 173 18.74 -1.43 8.11
N SER A 174 19.92 -1.99 8.01
CA SER A 174 20.25 -3.34 8.51
C SER A 174 19.84 -3.57 9.96
N ASP A 175 20.03 -2.56 10.81
CA ASP A 175 19.78 -2.65 12.25
C ASP A 175 18.30 -2.57 12.62
N SER A 176 17.45 -2.07 11.71
CA SER A 176 16.01 -1.88 11.91
C SER A 176 15.15 -2.92 11.17
N LEU A 177 15.76 -3.76 10.33
CA LEU A 177 15.05 -4.75 9.52
C LEU A 177 15.36 -6.17 10.01
N ASP A 178 14.35 -7.01 9.94
CA ASP A 178 14.47 -8.44 10.18
C ASP A 178 14.56 -9.19 8.85
N ALA A 179 15.41 -10.22 8.77
CA ALA A 179 15.65 -10.96 7.53
C ALA A 179 14.43 -11.79 7.10
N ALA A 180 13.68 -12.34 8.05
CA ALA A 180 12.45 -13.07 7.74
C ALA A 180 11.37 -12.12 7.20
N ASP A 181 11.20 -10.92 7.81
CA ASP A 181 10.24 -9.90 7.35
C ASP A 181 10.57 -9.41 5.93
N VAL A 182 11.88 -9.23 5.63
CA VAL A 182 12.35 -8.86 4.29
C VAL A 182 12.03 -9.97 3.29
N ALA A 183 12.37 -11.21 3.60
CA ALA A 183 12.10 -12.35 2.72
C ALA A 183 10.60 -12.53 2.47
N TRP A 184 9.78 -12.46 3.52
CA TRP A 184 8.33 -12.56 3.42
C TRP A 184 7.75 -11.44 2.54
N THR A 185 8.17 -10.19 2.77
CA THR A 185 7.69 -9.05 1.99
C THR A 185 8.04 -9.15 0.50
N LEU A 186 9.24 -9.65 0.19
CA LEU A 186 9.69 -9.81 -1.19
C LEU A 186 8.97 -10.97 -1.88
N ARG A 187 8.62 -12.02 -1.15
CA ARG A 187 7.88 -13.18 -1.67
C ARG A 187 6.41 -12.85 -1.94
N ASP A 188 5.69 -12.36 -0.91
CA ASP A 188 4.22 -12.22 -0.97
C ASP A 188 3.78 -10.84 -1.47
N GLY A 189 4.63 -9.84 -1.27
CA GLY A 189 4.30 -8.45 -1.60
C GLY A 189 4.70 -8.01 -3.02
N ARG A 190 5.21 -8.90 -3.86
CA ARG A 190 5.70 -8.56 -5.20
C ARG A 190 5.30 -9.62 -6.23
N PRO A 191 4.87 -9.20 -7.45
CA PRO A 191 4.64 -10.15 -8.54
C PRO A 191 5.96 -10.79 -8.97
N ALA A 192 5.90 -12.06 -9.37
CA ALA A 192 7.02 -12.76 -9.98
C ALA A 192 7.03 -12.44 -11.47
N LEU A 193 8.09 -11.76 -11.93
CA LEU A 193 8.30 -11.38 -13.33
C LEU A 193 9.36 -12.27 -13.98
N GLU A 194 9.66 -12.02 -15.25
CA GLU A 194 10.46 -12.89 -16.11
C GLU A 194 11.92 -12.99 -15.66
N HIS A 195 12.61 -11.86 -15.45
CA HIS A 195 13.99 -11.86 -14.98
C HIS A 195 14.03 -11.89 -13.46
N ARG A 196 14.75 -12.85 -12.89
CA ARG A 196 14.71 -13.15 -11.46
C ARG A 196 16.09 -13.28 -10.85
N VAL A 197 16.24 -12.82 -9.60
CA VAL A 197 17.39 -13.08 -8.74
C VAL A 197 16.92 -13.47 -7.34
N ALA A 198 17.51 -14.51 -6.78
CA ALA A 198 17.29 -14.98 -5.43
C ALA A 198 18.61 -15.02 -4.67
N VAL A 199 18.63 -14.47 -3.45
CA VAL A 199 19.78 -14.49 -2.54
C VAL A 199 19.39 -15.25 -1.29
N VAL A 200 20.10 -16.34 -1.01
CA VAL A 200 19.94 -17.12 0.21
C VAL A 200 20.87 -16.55 1.28
N ALA A 201 20.32 -16.09 2.39
CA ALA A 201 21.09 -15.47 3.46
C ALA A 201 20.39 -15.54 4.82
N GLU A 202 21.14 -15.56 5.89
CA GLU A 202 20.65 -15.65 7.28
C GLU A 202 20.34 -14.26 7.86
N THR A 203 20.95 -13.20 7.30
CA THR A 203 20.87 -11.83 7.85
C THR A 203 20.67 -10.79 6.75
N VAL A 204 20.10 -9.64 7.12
CA VAL A 204 19.91 -8.50 6.20
C VAL A 204 21.22 -8.01 5.58
N PRO A 205 22.36 -7.88 6.32
CA PRO A 205 23.65 -7.53 5.72
C PRO A 205 24.13 -8.53 4.68
N LYS A 206 23.93 -9.85 4.91
CA LYS A 206 24.28 -10.90 3.95
C LYS A 206 23.38 -10.84 2.70
N MET A 207 22.08 -10.55 2.85
CA MET A 207 21.17 -10.29 1.70
C MET A 207 21.65 -9.11 0.86
N ALA A 208 21.98 -7.98 1.52
CA ALA A 208 22.50 -6.80 0.86
C ALA A 208 23.82 -7.07 0.10
N ARG A 209 24.69 -7.88 0.68
CA ARG A 209 25.96 -8.29 0.02
C ARG A 209 25.66 -9.14 -1.22
N GLY A 210 24.84 -10.18 -1.11
CA GLY A 210 24.49 -11.03 -2.26
C GLY A 210 23.86 -10.25 -3.42
N LEU A 211 23.02 -9.27 -3.13
CA LEU A 211 22.47 -8.40 -4.16
C LEU A 211 23.53 -7.49 -4.82
N ARG A 212 24.52 -7.01 -4.07
CA ARG A 212 25.66 -6.29 -4.65
C ARG A 212 26.51 -7.19 -5.52
N ASP A 213 26.84 -8.39 -5.03
CA ASP A 213 27.61 -9.38 -5.79
C ASP A 213 26.91 -9.69 -7.13
N PHE A 214 25.58 -9.82 -7.15
CA PHE A 214 24.79 -9.96 -8.38
C PHE A 214 24.94 -8.75 -9.32
N VAL A 215 24.83 -7.52 -8.80
CA VAL A 215 24.99 -6.28 -9.60
C VAL A 215 26.38 -6.15 -10.18
N ASP A 216 27.40 -6.59 -9.42
CA ASP A 216 28.81 -6.56 -9.83
C ASP A 216 29.20 -7.75 -10.73
N GLY A 217 28.25 -8.64 -11.06
CA GLY A 217 28.49 -9.82 -11.90
C GLY A 217 29.34 -10.90 -11.24
N LEU A 218 29.43 -10.91 -9.90
CA LEU A 218 30.23 -11.89 -9.15
C LEU A 218 29.40 -13.16 -8.90
N GLU A 219 29.92 -14.29 -9.34
CA GLU A 219 29.31 -15.60 -9.05
C GLU A 219 29.48 -15.97 -7.57
N ARG A 220 28.39 -16.34 -6.92
CA ARG A 220 28.34 -16.80 -5.53
C ARG A 220 27.43 -18.02 -5.41
N SER A 221 27.80 -18.97 -4.56
CA SER A 221 27.02 -20.18 -4.32
C SER A 221 25.61 -19.92 -3.75
N ASN A 222 25.40 -18.79 -3.10
CA ASN A 222 24.14 -18.39 -2.48
C ASN A 222 23.36 -17.34 -3.30
N VAL A 223 23.77 -17.02 -4.51
CA VAL A 223 23.11 -16.08 -5.43
C VAL A 223 22.72 -16.82 -6.69
N PHE A 224 21.45 -16.81 -7.01
CA PHE A 224 20.86 -17.48 -8.15
C PHE A 224 20.16 -16.44 -9.03
N SER A 225 20.38 -16.48 -10.33
CA SER A 225 19.67 -15.62 -11.26
C SER A 225 19.28 -16.40 -12.52
N GLY A 226 18.19 -15.98 -13.14
CA GLY A 226 17.70 -16.65 -14.34
C GLY A 226 16.56 -15.89 -14.99
N ARG A 227 16.08 -16.44 -16.11
CA ARG A 227 14.88 -16.03 -16.81
C ARG A 227 13.85 -17.14 -16.64
N ALA A 228 12.66 -16.79 -16.12
CA ALA A 228 11.55 -17.72 -16.03
C ALA A 228 11.03 -18.01 -17.46
N ALA A 229 10.92 -19.27 -17.82
CA ALA A 229 10.21 -19.65 -19.04
C ALA A 229 8.70 -19.50 -18.80
N TRP A 230 7.97 -18.93 -19.76
CA TRP A 230 6.52 -19.00 -19.78
C TRP A 230 6.08 -20.38 -20.30
N GLU A 231 4.92 -20.85 -19.87
CA GLU A 231 4.41 -22.20 -20.26
C GLU A 231 4.35 -22.42 -21.78
N ASP A 232 4.26 -21.34 -22.57
CA ASP A 232 4.26 -21.43 -24.05
C ASP A 232 5.63 -21.81 -24.65
N ASP A 233 6.74 -21.59 -23.94
CA ASP A 233 8.10 -21.97 -24.38
C ASP A 233 8.45 -23.42 -23.97
N ALA A 234 7.69 -24.04 -23.07
CA ALA A 234 7.97 -25.39 -22.54
C ALA A 234 7.65 -26.52 -23.54
N ALA A 235 7.09 -26.20 -24.72
CA ALA A 235 6.76 -27.21 -25.76
C ALA A 235 7.95 -27.60 -26.64
N ALA A 236 9.13 -26.97 -26.50
CA ALA A 236 10.25 -27.14 -27.44
C ALA A 236 11.39 -28.06 -26.95
N ASP A 237 11.56 -28.33 -25.64
CA ASP A 237 12.63 -29.17 -25.15
C ASP A 237 12.10 -30.27 -24.24
N GLY A 238 11.89 -31.43 -24.85
CA GLY A 238 11.59 -32.66 -24.14
C GLY A 238 12.84 -33.23 -23.47
N ASP A 239 12.58 -33.85 -22.33
CA ASP A 239 13.45 -34.72 -21.53
C ASP A 239 14.21 -34.08 -20.36
N GLY A 240 13.58 -34.13 -19.22
CA GLY A 240 14.17 -33.88 -17.91
C GLY A 240 13.32 -34.54 -16.82
N GLY A 241 13.48 -35.84 -16.64
CA GLY A 241 12.82 -36.61 -15.56
C GLY A 241 13.11 -36.02 -14.17
N PRO A 242 12.28 -36.32 -13.14
CA PRO A 242 12.41 -35.75 -11.81
C PRO A 242 13.70 -36.23 -11.15
N ASP A 243 14.60 -35.29 -10.89
CA ASP A 243 15.80 -35.51 -10.09
C ASP A 243 15.40 -35.87 -8.64
N ARG A 244 15.62 -37.14 -8.28
CA ARG A 244 15.43 -37.65 -6.92
C ARG A 244 16.75 -37.58 -6.18
N SER A 245 17.15 -36.41 -5.73
CA SER A 245 18.32 -36.22 -4.84
C SER A 245 17.91 -36.26 -3.35
N PRO A 246 18.81 -36.65 -2.44
CA PRO A 246 18.51 -36.93 -1.03
C PRO A 246 18.07 -35.70 -0.25
N ARG A 247 17.31 -35.91 0.82
CA ARG A 247 16.88 -34.88 1.76
C ARG A 247 18.08 -34.18 2.39
N GLU A 248 18.37 -32.97 1.93
CA GLU A 248 19.40 -32.10 2.44
C GLU A 248 18.92 -31.26 3.62
N THR A 249 19.83 -31.04 4.57
CA THR A 249 19.64 -30.21 5.78
C THR A 249 19.42 -28.73 5.43
N GLY A 250 18.60 -28.04 6.17
CA GLY A 250 18.10 -26.65 6.09
C GLY A 250 18.63 -25.67 5.01
N THR A 251 19.95 -25.57 4.80
CA THR A 251 20.55 -24.68 3.80
C THR A 251 20.31 -25.16 2.37
N GLY A 252 20.42 -26.47 2.13
CA GLY A 252 20.16 -27.08 0.82
C GLY A 252 18.72 -26.93 0.34
N THR A 253 17.74 -26.88 1.28
CA THR A 253 16.35 -26.65 0.93
C THR A 253 16.11 -25.23 0.40
N ALA A 254 16.65 -24.20 1.06
CA ALA A 254 16.51 -22.80 0.63
C ALA A 254 17.23 -22.55 -0.71
N GLU A 255 18.38 -23.14 -0.93
CA GLU A 255 19.11 -23.05 -2.21
C GLU A 255 18.36 -23.73 -3.35
N ARG A 256 17.79 -24.90 -3.12
CA ARG A 256 16.95 -25.59 -4.11
C ARG A 256 15.73 -24.75 -4.45
N GLN A 257 15.03 -24.25 -3.47
CA GLN A 257 13.87 -23.37 -3.67
C GLN A 257 14.24 -22.10 -4.45
N ALA A 258 15.39 -21.49 -4.14
CA ALA A 258 15.88 -20.33 -4.87
C ALA A 258 16.16 -20.66 -6.35
N ARG A 259 16.77 -21.82 -6.63
CA ARG A 259 17.04 -22.30 -8.00
C ARG A 259 15.75 -22.58 -8.78
N GLU A 260 14.79 -23.26 -8.16
CA GLU A 260 13.48 -23.55 -8.76
C GLU A 260 12.73 -22.27 -9.09
N TRP A 261 12.72 -21.32 -8.16
CA TRP A 261 12.03 -20.06 -8.37
C TRP A 261 12.61 -19.22 -9.52
N VAL A 262 13.92 -19.12 -9.66
CA VAL A 262 14.55 -18.34 -10.74
C VAL A 262 14.30 -18.96 -12.12
N ARG A 263 13.95 -20.25 -12.20
CA ARG A 263 13.59 -20.96 -13.44
C ARG A 263 12.11 -20.89 -13.78
N GLY A 264 11.29 -20.26 -12.95
CA GLY A 264 9.86 -20.13 -13.18
C GLY A 264 8.95 -20.83 -12.17
N GLY A 265 9.52 -21.58 -11.22
CA GLY A 265 8.76 -22.23 -10.16
C GLY A 265 8.02 -21.26 -9.24
N SER A 266 7.10 -21.80 -8.42
CA SER A 266 6.38 -21.06 -7.40
C SER A 266 7.32 -20.52 -6.32
N PRO A 267 6.95 -19.41 -5.65
CA PRO A 267 7.72 -18.94 -4.49
C PRO A 267 7.76 -20.01 -3.40
N PRO A 268 8.91 -20.20 -2.75
CA PRO A 268 9.06 -21.19 -1.69
C PRO A 268 8.18 -20.88 -0.48
N ASP A 269 7.67 -21.92 0.16
CA ASP A 269 7.04 -21.78 1.48
C ASP A 269 8.09 -21.37 2.49
N LEU A 270 7.79 -20.37 3.32
CA LEU A 270 8.66 -20.00 4.43
C LEU A 270 8.44 -20.97 5.60
N PRO A 271 9.49 -21.34 6.34
CA PRO A 271 9.36 -22.13 7.54
C PRO A 271 8.57 -21.42 8.64
#